data_91afc65fef3fd6cb1b7341682a5d24a3
#
_entry.id   91afc65fef3fd6cb1b7341682a5d24a3
#
_cell.length_a   1.000
_cell.length_b   1.000
_cell.length_c   1.000
_cell.angle_alpha   90.00
_cell.angle_beta   90.00
_cell.angle_gamma   90.00
#
_symmetry.space_group_name_H-M   'P 1'
#
loop_
_entity.id
_entity.type
_entity.pdbx_description
1 polymer ?
#
loop_
_entity_poly.entity_id
_entity_poly.type
_entity_poly.pdbx_seq_one_letter_code
_entity_poly.pdbx_strand_id
1 'polypeptide(L)'
;MIVVLKRGAEQDKREQLINWLKNQGLGVHISEGAYQTVLGLIGDTARVDMDLIESLSIVDSVKRVTEPFKCCNRKFHPDDMIVQVGDVKIGGGNFCMIAGPCSVESEEQIVAVAKAVKASGANMLRGGAFKPRTSPYDFQGLKAEGIELLKLARKETGLPIVTEIMGTNYLPLFEDVDLIQVGARNMQNFDLLRELGRLRKPILLKRGLASTLKELLMSAEYIMAGGNEQVILCERGIRTYDDYTRNTLDLAAVPMLKELTHLPVIVDPSHATGIARLVRPMALAAAACGSDGLIIEVHNDPMHALCDGAQSLRPEQYDDLARAVRRVREAVAQ
;
A
#
# COMPACT_ATOMS: atom_id res chain seq x y z
N MET A 1 18.09 14.19 -9.04
CA MET A 1 18.84 15.11 -8.15
C MET A 1 17.87 15.75 -7.20
N ILE A 2 18.27 16.03 -5.97
CA ILE A 2 17.47 16.79 -4.99
C ILE A 2 18.23 18.05 -4.59
N VAL A 3 17.47 19.13 -4.38
CA VAL A 3 17.94 20.40 -3.81
C VAL A 3 17.16 20.62 -2.52
N VAL A 4 17.87 20.66 -1.41
CA VAL A 4 17.27 20.93 -0.10
C VAL A 4 17.37 22.42 0.15
N LEU A 5 16.24 23.05 0.47
CA LEU A 5 16.20 24.48 0.78
C LEU A 5 16.37 24.73 2.29
N LYS A 6 17.00 25.83 2.63
CA LYS A 6 17.11 26.28 4.01
C LYS A 6 15.74 26.60 4.58
N ARG A 7 15.58 26.39 5.87
CA ARG A 7 14.35 26.76 6.60
C ARG A 7 14.08 28.26 6.47
N GLY A 8 12.86 28.62 6.03
CA GLY A 8 12.48 30.00 5.82
C GLY A 8 13.06 30.63 4.55
N ALA A 9 13.44 29.82 3.55
CA ALA A 9 13.85 30.33 2.24
C ALA A 9 12.81 31.29 1.66
N GLU A 10 13.26 32.46 1.20
CA GLU A 10 12.41 33.50 0.61
C GLU A 10 11.63 32.95 -0.58
N GLN A 11 10.31 33.17 -0.58
CA GLN A 11 9.42 32.61 -1.61
C GLN A 11 9.81 33.06 -3.04
N ASP A 12 10.12 34.34 -3.20
CA ASP A 12 10.50 34.88 -4.52
C ASP A 12 11.76 34.21 -5.07
N LYS A 13 12.77 33.99 -4.25
CA LYS A 13 14.01 33.31 -4.63
C LYS A 13 13.77 31.84 -4.94
N ARG A 14 12.85 31.19 -4.19
CA ARG A 14 12.44 29.81 -4.45
C ARG A 14 11.77 29.70 -5.82
N GLU A 15 10.84 30.58 -6.12
CA GLU A 15 10.14 30.61 -7.41
C GLU A 15 11.10 30.89 -8.57
N GLN A 16 12.04 31.80 -8.40
CA GLN A 16 13.08 32.06 -9.40
C GLN A 16 13.93 30.81 -9.67
N LEU A 17 14.37 30.10 -8.64
CA LEU A 17 15.13 28.87 -8.79
C LEU A 17 14.30 27.79 -9.51
N ILE A 18 13.04 27.59 -9.12
CA ILE A 18 12.14 26.62 -9.75
C ILE A 18 11.96 26.93 -11.24
N ASN A 19 11.70 28.20 -11.58
CA ASN A 19 11.52 28.62 -12.95
C ASN A 19 12.82 28.47 -13.78
N TRP A 20 13.96 28.78 -13.19
CA TRP A 20 15.26 28.56 -13.82
C TRP A 20 15.49 27.08 -14.13
N LEU A 21 15.22 26.16 -13.15
CA LEU A 21 15.35 24.73 -13.35
C LEU A 21 14.39 24.19 -14.42
N LYS A 22 13.15 24.68 -14.47
CA LYS A 22 12.17 24.32 -15.51
C LYS A 22 12.64 24.79 -16.90
N ASN A 23 13.23 25.96 -16.99
CA ASN A 23 13.76 26.47 -18.25
C ASN A 23 14.98 25.68 -18.75
N GLN A 24 15.66 24.93 -17.87
CA GLN A 24 16.70 23.96 -18.24
C GLN A 24 16.10 22.60 -18.73
N GLY A 25 14.79 22.51 -18.90
CA GLY A 25 14.10 21.30 -19.35
C GLY A 25 13.89 20.24 -18.26
N LEU A 26 14.01 20.61 -16.98
CA LEU A 26 13.82 19.71 -15.86
C LEU A 26 12.40 19.77 -15.32
N GLY A 27 11.84 18.61 -14.98
CA GLY A 27 10.68 18.51 -14.10
C GLY A 27 11.12 18.87 -12.67
N VAL A 28 10.32 19.69 -11.97
CA VAL A 28 10.57 20.03 -10.57
C VAL A 28 9.40 19.58 -9.75
N HIS A 29 9.63 18.60 -8.88
CA HIS A 29 8.69 18.17 -7.85
C HIS A 29 9.02 18.88 -6.55
N ILE A 30 8.00 19.47 -5.89
CA ILE A 30 8.18 20.24 -4.65
C ILE A 30 7.58 19.43 -3.50
N SER A 31 8.42 19.08 -2.53
CA SER A 31 7.98 18.46 -1.28
C SER A 31 8.17 19.47 -0.15
N GLU A 32 7.05 19.91 0.43
CA GLU A 32 7.04 20.80 1.59
C GLU A 32 6.88 19.98 2.85
N GLY A 33 7.98 19.66 3.52
CA GLY A 33 7.98 18.98 4.80
C GLY A 33 7.81 19.95 5.98
N ALA A 34 7.55 19.39 7.17
CA ALA A 34 7.35 20.19 8.38
C ALA A 34 8.59 21.06 8.77
N TYR A 35 9.77 20.67 8.34
CA TYR A 35 11.03 21.33 8.74
C TYR A 35 11.79 21.92 7.55
N GLN A 36 11.63 21.40 6.34
CA GLN A 36 12.39 21.87 5.17
C GLN A 36 11.64 21.59 3.87
N THR A 37 11.95 22.34 2.83
CA THR A 37 11.42 22.12 1.46
C THR A 37 12.48 21.42 0.63
N VAL A 38 12.09 20.38 -0.10
CA VAL A 38 12.95 19.63 -1.02
C VAL A 38 12.43 19.81 -2.44
N LEU A 39 13.31 20.21 -3.36
CA LEU A 39 13.04 20.26 -4.80
C LEU A 39 13.61 18.98 -5.44
N GLY A 40 12.74 18.09 -5.88
CA GLY A 40 13.09 16.88 -6.63
C GLY A 40 13.22 17.20 -8.12
N LEU A 41 14.42 17.04 -8.69
CA LEU A 41 14.65 17.30 -10.10
C LEU A 41 14.55 16.03 -10.92
N ILE A 42 13.66 16.02 -11.91
CA ILE A 42 13.36 14.89 -12.79
C ILE A 42 13.78 15.26 -14.22
N GLY A 43 14.53 14.38 -14.88
CA GLY A 43 15.05 14.60 -16.23
C GLY A 43 16.57 14.39 -16.31
N ASP A 44 17.21 14.90 -17.35
CA ASP A 44 18.67 14.82 -17.53
C ASP A 44 19.38 15.84 -16.62
N THR A 45 19.65 15.42 -15.39
CA THR A 45 20.36 16.23 -14.40
C THR A 45 21.89 16.15 -14.54
N ALA A 46 22.42 15.44 -15.54
CA ALA A 46 23.88 15.29 -15.70
C ALA A 46 24.55 16.63 -16.02
N ARG A 47 23.83 17.51 -16.72
CA ARG A 47 24.30 18.83 -17.14
C ARG A 47 24.11 19.94 -16.11
N VAL A 48 23.44 19.63 -15.00
CA VAL A 48 23.16 20.62 -13.95
C VAL A 48 24.43 20.85 -13.14
N ASP A 49 24.85 22.10 -13.06
CA ASP A 49 25.96 22.54 -12.22
C ASP A 49 25.50 22.53 -10.76
N MET A 50 25.96 21.52 -9.99
CA MET A 50 25.61 21.36 -8.58
C MET A 50 26.21 22.45 -7.71
N ASP A 51 27.44 22.84 -8.01
CA ASP A 51 28.17 23.83 -7.21
C ASP A 51 27.50 25.21 -7.33
N LEU A 52 27.00 25.54 -8.54
CA LEU A 52 26.23 26.76 -8.77
C LEU A 52 24.96 26.78 -7.92
N ILE A 53 24.19 25.67 -7.91
CA ILE A 53 22.95 25.60 -7.13
C ILE A 53 23.27 25.65 -5.64
N GLU A 54 24.29 24.92 -5.18
CA GLU A 54 24.70 24.87 -3.77
C GLU A 54 25.18 26.21 -3.24
N SER A 55 25.74 27.07 -4.15
CA SER A 55 26.16 28.42 -3.80
C SER A 55 25.01 29.41 -3.51
N LEU A 56 23.78 29.08 -3.91
CA LEU A 56 22.62 29.96 -3.71
C LEU A 56 22.28 30.11 -2.22
N SER A 57 22.01 31.34 -1.80
CA SER A 57 21.76 31.67 -0.38
C SER A 57 20.61 30.90 0.26
N ILE A 58 19.64 30.45 -0.54
CA ILE A 58 18.45 29.71 -0.09
C ILE A 58 18.65 28.19 -0.07
N VAL A 59 19.75 27.68 -0.61
CA VAL A 59 20.04 26.24 -0.69
C VAL A 59 20.85 25.80 0.52
N ASP A 60 20.46 24.67 1.10
CA ASP A 60 21.15 24.01 2.20
C ASP A 60 22.13 22.96 1.66
N SER A 61 21.66 22.11 0.73
CA SER A 61 22.49 21.08 0.10
C SER A 61 21.92 20.61 -1.24
N VAL A 62 22.80 20.07 -2.10
CA VAL A 62 22.43 19.45 -3.38
C VAL A 62 22.96 18.01 -3.40
N LYS A 63 22.12 17.03 -3.77
CA LYS A 63 22.52 15.61 -3.79
C LYS A 63 22.04 14.93 -5.08
N ARG A 64 22.88 14.11 -5.69
CA ARG A 64 22.45 13.21 -6.76
C ARG A 64 21.73 12.01 -6.17
N VAL A 65 20.55 11.70 -6.73
CA VAL A 65 19.78 10.50 -6.37
C VAL A 65 20.04 9.46 -7.45
N THR A 66 20.69 8.39 -7.09
CA THR A 66 21.08 7.29 -7.98
C THR A 66 20.02 6.22 -8.12
N GLU A 67 19.10 6.12 -7.15
CA GLU A 67 17.98 5.18 -7.20
C GLU A 67 17.07 5.47 -8.41
N PRO A 68 16.57 4.42 -9.10
CA PRO A 68 15.76 4.60 -10.30
C PRO A 68 14.34 5.11 -10.04
N PHE A 69 13.84 4.98 -8.80
CA PHE A 69 12.56 5.51 -8.34
C PHE A 69 12.77 6.90 -7.72
N LYS A 70 11.87 7.85 -8.00
CA LYS A 70 11.97 9.26 -7.62
C LYS A 70 10.76 9.70 -6.76
N CYS A 71 9.54 9.55 -7.31
CA CYS A 71 8.32 9.99 -6.63
C CYS A 71 8.10 9.26 -5.32
N CYS A 72 8.35 7.94 -5.26
CA CYS A 72 8.22 7.17 -4.03
C CYS A 72 9.48 7.18 -3.14
N ASN A 73 10.56 7.89 -3.53
CA ASN A 73 11.82 7.88 -2.78
C ASN A 73 11.76 8.82 -1.57
N ARG A 74 12.12 8.31 -0.39
CA ARG A 74 12.16 9.10 0.85
C ARG A 74 13.06 10.33 0.76
N LYS A 75 14.11 10.30 -0.07
CA LYS A 75 14.98 11.47 -0.28
C LYS A 75 14.25 12.64 -0.92
N PHE A 76 13.18 12.38 -1.70
CA PHE A 76 12.30 13.41 -2.28
C PHE A 76 11.17 13.82 -1.34
N HIS A 77 10.74 12.91 -0.45
CA HIS A 77 9.68 13.10 0.54
C HIS A 77 10.18 12.63 1.92
N PRO A 78 10.83 13.49 2.71
CA PRO A 78 11.41 13.09 3.99
C PRO A 78 10.39 12.63 5.03
N ASP A 79 9.20 13.23 5.03
CA ASP A 79 8.13 12.95 5.98
C ASP A 79 7.30 11.73 5.55
N ASP A 80 6.79 10.98 6.53
CA ASP A 80 5.93 9.85 6.27
C ASP A 80 4.60 10.28 5.64
N MET A 81 4.20 9.58 4.59
CA MET A 81 2.91 9.81 3.96
C MET A 81 1.77 9.24 4.79
N ILE A 82 0.65 9.96 4.80
CA ILE A 82 -0.63 9.47 5.32
C ILE A 82 -1.58 9.32 4.15
N VAL A 83 -1.99 8.09 3.86
CA VAL A 83 -3.04 7.82 2.86
C VAL A 83 -4.39 7.82 3.56
N GLN A 84 -5.33 8.60 3.01
CA GLN A 84 -6.69 8.74 3.54
C GLN A 84 -7.66 7.90 2.70
N VAL A 85 -8.42 7.01 3.37
CA VAL A 85 -9.48 6.18 2.76
C VAL A 85 -10.78 6.39 3.53
N GLY A 86 -11.69 7.23 3.03
CA GLY A 86 -12.80 7.72 3.86
C GLY A 86 -12.28 8.40 5.12
N ASP A 87 -12.71 7.95 6.29
CA ASP A 87 -12.24 8.45 7.60
C ASP A 87 -11.00 7.70 8.13
N VAL A 88 -10.51 6.69 7.40
CA VAL A 88 -9.37 5.86 7.83
C VAL A 88 -8.06 6.46 7.35
N LYS A 89 -7.10 6.62 8.26
CA LYS A 89 -5.72 7.06 7.99
C LYS A 89 -4.77 5.88 8.07
N ILE A 90 -3.84 5.78 7.12
CA ILE A 90 -2.84 4.71 7.02
C ILE A 90 -1.47 5.34 6.84
N GLY A 91 -0.49 5.00 7.69
CA GLY A 91 0.84 5.61 7.69
C GLY A 91 0.96 6.82 8.62
N GLY A 92 2.16 7.38 8.76
CA GLY A 92 2.43 8.51 9.63
C GLY A 92 2.07 8.26 11.10
N GLY A 93 2.34 7.05 11.61
CA GLY A 93 1.98 6.61 12.96
C GLY A 93 0.58 5.99 13.10
N ASN A 94 -0.31 6.15 12.09
CA ASN A 94 -1.62 5.51 12.09
C ASN A 94 -1.51 4.05 11.67
N PHE A 95 -2.24 3.17 12.35
CA PHE A 95 -2.24 1.73 12.10
C PHE A 95 -3.61 1.25 11.64
N CYS A 96 -3.67 0.55 10.51
CA CYS A 96 -4.92 0.10 9.91
C CYS A 96 -5.08 -1.42 9.96
N MET A 97 -6.24 -1.89 10.43
CA MET A 97 -6.66 -3.29 10.37
C MET A 97 -7.65 -3.48 9.23
N ILE A 98 -7.24 -4.16 8.17
CA ILE A 98 -8.10 -4.53 7.04
C ILE A 98 -8.46 -6.02 7.21
N ALA A 99 -9.74 -6.35 7.29
CA ALA A 99 -10.16 -7.73 7.51
C ALA A 99 -11.40 -8.08 6.69
N GLY A 100 -11.56 -9.37 6.34
CA GLY A 100 -12.69 -9.88 5.59
C GLY A 100 -12.34 -11.13 4.80
N PRO A 101 -13.28 -11.71 4.03
CA PRO A 101 -13.07 -13.00 3.38
C PRO A 101 -12.11 -12.91 2.19
N CYS A 102 -11.49 -14.02 1.82
CA CYS A 102 -10.68 -14.13 0.61
C CYS A 102 -11.51 -13.77 -0.62
N SER A 103 -12.68 -14.36 -0.75
CA SER A 103 -13.67 -14.08 -1.80
C SER A 103 -15.02 -13.70 -1.21
N VAL A 104 -15.74 -12.85 -1.93
CA VAL A 104 -17.17 -12.63 -1.72
C VAL A 104 -17.92 -13.79 -2.34
N GLU A 105 -18.73 -14.51 -1.54
CA GLU A 105 -19.37 -15.75 -1.93
C GLU A 105 -20.90 -15.68 -1.89
N SER A 106 -21.46 -14.92 -0.95
CA SER A 106 -22.88 -14.60 -0.85
C SER A 106 -23.11 -13.36 -0.01
N GLU A 107 -24.35 -12.84 -0.04
CA GLU A 107 -24.76 -11.72 0.81
C GLU A 107 -24.62 -12.06 2.30
N GLU A 108 -25.10 -13.24 2.70
CA GLU A 108 -25.08 -13.70 4.09
C GLU A 108 -23.63 -13.78 4.60
N GLN A 109 -22.73 -14.35 3.79
CA GLN A 109 -21.33 -14.48 4.15
C GLN A 109 -20.68 -13.12 4.37
N ILE A 110 -20.78 -12.22 3.38
CA ILE A 110 -20.04 -10.95 3.45
C ILE A 110 -20.58 -10.02 4.54
N VAL A 111 -21.90 -9.97 4.74
CA VAL A 111 -22.53 -9.16 5.78
C VAL A 111 -22.20 -9.71 7.18
N ALA A 112 -22.27 -11.02 7.37
CA ALA A 112 -21.92 -11.64 8.65
C ALA A 112 -20.46 -11.38 9.02
N VAL A 113 -19.53 -11.60 8.08
CA VAL A 113 -18.10 -11.35 8.29
C VAL A 113 -17.84 -9.85 8.52
N ALA A 114 -18.45 -8.96 7.74
CA ALA A 114 -18.26 -7.50 7.90
C ALA A 114 -18.69 -7.00 9.28
N LYS A 115 -19.85 -7.45 9.80
CA LYS A 115 -20.32 -7.11 11.15
C LYS A 115 -19.36 -7.64 12.23
N ALA A 116 -18.89 -8.87 12.09
CA ALA A 116 -17.98 -9.50 13.05
C ALA A 116 -16.62 -8.79 13.09
N VAL A 117 -15.99 -8.52 11.93
CA VAL A 117 -14.67 -7.85 11.89
C VAL A 117 -14.78 -6.42 12.38
N LYS A 118 -15.90 -5.70 12.09
CA LYS A 118 -16.14 -4.36 12.63
C LYS A 118 -16.22 -4.38 14.15
N ALA A 119 -16.98 -5.30 14.72
CA ALA A 119 -17.11 -5.43 16.17
C ALA A 119 -15.76 -5.68 16.85
N SER A 120 -14.84 -6.38 16.17
CA SER A 120 -13.47 -6.65 16.63
C SER A 120 -12.49 -5.50 16.37
N GLY A 121 -12.94 -4.40 15.73
CA GLY A 121 -12.15 -3.19 15.52
C GLY A 121 -11.37 -3.15 14.21
N ALA A 122 -11.83 -3.86 13.17
CA ALA A 122 -11.36 -3.61 11.81
C ALA A 122 -11.72 -2.20 11.34
N ASN A 123 -10.79 -1.57 10.63
CA ASN A 123 -10.99 -0.22 10.07
C ASN A 123 -11.58 -0.30 8.66
N MET A 124 -11.30 -1.37 7.91
CA MET A 124 -11.73 -1.56 6.54
C MET A 124 -12.15 -3.02 6.29
N LEU A 125 -13.09 -3.22 5.37
CA LEU A 125 -13.53 -4.53 4.92
C LEU A 125 -12.80 -4.90 3.61
N ARG A 126 -12.12 -6.05 3.58
CA ARG A 126 -11.64 -6.64 2.35
C ARG A 126 -12.56 -7.76 1.86
N GLY A 127 -12.61 -7.94 0.55
CA GLY A 127 -13.26 -9.08 -0.07
C GLY A 127 -12.91 -9.13 -1.56
N GLY A 128 -12.52 -10.30 -2.07
CA GLY A 128 -12.22 -10.48 -3.49
C GLY A 128 -13.52 -10.63 -4.29
N ALA A 129 -13.91 -9.64 -5.06
CA ALA A 129 -14.99 -9.76 -6.04
C ALA A 129 -14.53 -10.51 -7.30
N PHE A 130 -13.28 -10.36 -7.65
CA PHE A 130 -12.57 -11.09 -8.71
C PHE A 130 -11.48 -11.97 -8.10
N LYS A 131 -11.22 -13.15 -8.70
CA LYS A 131 -10.20 -14.08 -8.23
C LYS A 131 -9.26 -14.49 -9.35
N PRO A 132 -7.94 -14.14 -9.26
CA PRO A 132 -6.92 -14.64 -10.17
C PRO A 132 -6.61 -16.10 -9.82
N ARG A 133 -7.12 -17.06 -10.60
CA ARG A 133 -6.92 -18.48 -10.34
C ARG A 133 -5.90 -19.08 -11.32
N THR A 134 -5.09 -20.00 -10.81
CA THR A 134 -4.17 -20.78 -11.66
C THR A 134 -4.94 -21.76 -12.54
N SER A 135 -6.02 -22.34 -12.01
CA SER A 135 -6.93 -23.20 -12.78
C SER A 135 -8.13 -22.39 -13.27
N PRO A 136 -8.50 -22.50 -14.56
CA PRO A 136 -9.72 -21.86 -15.09
C PRO A 136 -11.01 -22.49 -14.56
N TYR A 137 -10.93 -23.65 -13.94
CA TYR A 137 -12.09 -24.38 -13.39
C TYR A 137 -12.39 -23.99 -11.93
N ASP A 138 -11.48 -23.28 -11.26
CA ASP A 138 -11.69 -22.80 -9.92
C ASP A 138 -12.68 -21.63 -9.88
N PHE A 139 -13.25 -21.35 -8.72
CA PHE A 139 -14.14 -20.20 -8.50
C PHE A 139 -13.45 -18.88 -8.90
N GLN A 140 -14.03 -18.16 -9.87
CA GLN A 140 -13.46 -16.94 -10.45
C GLN A 140 -13.91 -15.65 -9.75
N GLY A 141 -14.71 -15.74 -8.68
CA GLY A 141 -15.37 -14.63 -8.02
C GLY A 141 -16.70 -14.25 -8.67
N LEU A 142 -17.53 -13.53 -7.92
CA LEU A 142 -18.83 -13.03 -8.37
C LEU A 142 -18.75 -11.79 -9.27
N LYS A 143 -17.55 -11.25 -9.47
CA LYS A 143 -17.28 -10.10 -10.35
C LYS A 143 -18.10 -8.87 -9.95
N ALA A 144 -18.89 -8.30 -10.88
CA ALA A 144 -19.72 -7.11 -10.63
C ALA A 144 -20.70 -7.31 -9.45
N GLU A 145 -21.34 -8.48 -9.37
CA GLU A 145 -22.21 -8.83 -8.25
C GLU A 145 -21.43 -8.80 -6.91
N GLY A 146 -20.21 -9.31 -6.87
CA GLY A 146 -19.37 -9.26 -5.68
C GLY A 146 -19.03 -7.84 -5.24
N ILE A 147 -18.90 -6.89 -6.16
CA ILE A 147 -18.74 -5.46 -5.82
C ILE A 147 -20.03 -4.90 -5.20
N GLU A 148 -21.18 -5.22 -5.75
CA GLU A 148 -22.46 -4.78 -5.18
C GLU A 148 -22.70 -5.33 -3.78
N LEU A 149 -22.33 -6.60 -3.53
CA LEU A 149 -22.37 -7.21 -2.20
C LEU A 149 -21.40 -6.53 -1.22
N LEU A 150 -20.21 -6.13 -1.66
CA LEU A 150 -19.29 -5.32 -0.84
C LEU A 150 -19.87 -3.95 -0.51
N LYS A 151 -20.53 -3.29 -1.46
CA LYS A 151 -21.21 -2.01 -1.24
C LYS A 151 -22.37 -2.15 -0.23
N LEU A 152 -23.11 -3.25 -0.30
CA LEU A 152 -24.13 -3.57 0.68
C LEU A 152 -23.53 -3.74 2.08
N ALA A 153 -22.47 -4.54 2.22
CA ALA A 153 -21.78 -4.73 3.49
C ALA A 153 -21.20 -3.40 4.04
N ARG A 154 -20.67 -2.51 3.18
CA ARG A 154 -20.28 -1.15 3.55
C ARG A 154 -21.45 -0.35 4.11
N LYS A 155 -22.62 -0.39 3.45
CA LYS A 155 -23.83 0.30 3.91
C LYS A 155 -24.26 -0.17 5.29
N GLU A 156 -24.20 -1.47 5.55
CA GLU A 156 -24.57 -2.10 6.83
C GLU A 156 -23.59 -1.79 7.97
N THR A 157 -22.30 -1.60 7.64
CA THR A 157 -21.24 -1.51 8.67
C THR A 157 -20.55 -0.15 8.72
N GLY A 158 -20.58 0.63 7.65
CA GLY A 158 -19.80 1.85 7.50
C GLY A 158 -18.30 1.59 7.26
N LEU A 159 -17.86 0.34 7.06
CA LEU A 159 -16.46 0.03 6.76
C LEU A 159 -16.15 0.37 5.29
N PRO A 160 -15.12 1.18 4.99
CA PRO A 160 -14.62 1.33 3.62
C PRO A 160 -14.21 -0.02 3.04
N ILE A 161 -14.40 -0.22 1.73
CA ILE A 161 -14.19 -1.50 1.06
C ILE A 161 -12.90 -1.54 0.26
N VAL A 162 -12.23 -2.71 0.32
CA VAL A 162 -11.01 -3.03 -0.43
C VAL A 162 -11.27 -4.25 -1.29
N THR A 163 -11.06 -4.13 -2.61
CA THR A 163 -11.16 -5.29 -3.52
C THR A 163 -10.12 -5.23 -4.62
N GLU A 164 -9.75 -6.41 -5.15
CA GLU A 164 -8.70 -6.56 -6.15
C GLU A 164 -9.22 -6.31 -7.56
N ILE A 165 -8.49 -5.47 -8.32
CA ILE A 165 -8.73 -5.27 -9.74
C ILE A 165 -7.88 -6.23 -10.58
N MET A 166 -8.47 -6.80 -11.64
CA MET A 166 -7.80 -7.77 -12.52
C MET A 166 -7.25 -7.16 -13.80
N GLY A 167 -7.78 -6.05 -14.25
CA GLY A 167 -7.38 -5.41 -15.51
C GLY A 167 -8.12 -4.10 -15.77
N THR A 168 -7.65 -3.36 -16.75
CA THR A 168 -8.14 -2.01 -17.09
C THR A 168 -9.60 -1.98 -17.54
N ASN A 169 -10.06 -3.05 -18.17
CA ASN A 169 -11.45 -3.19 -18.62
C ASN A 169 -12.48 -3.23 -17.50
N TYR A 170 -12.04 -3.47 -16.26
CA TYR A 170 -12.91 -3.47 -15.07
C TYR A 170 -12.95 -2.14 -14.33
N LEU A 171 -12.14 -1.15 -14.70
CA LEU A 171 -12.08 0.16 -14.03
C LEU A 171 -13.45 0.82 -13.80
N PRO A 172 -14.40 0.78 -14.74
CA PRO A 172 -15.72 1.37 -14.51
C PRO A 172 -16.49 0.77 -13.32
N LEU A 173 -16.25 -0.50 -12.99
CA LEU A 173 -16.87 -1.16 -11.83
C LEU A 173 -16.29 -0.71 -10.49
N PHE A 174 -15.10 -0.08 -10.50
CA PHE A 174 -14.37 0.34 -9.30
C PHE A 174 -14.64 1.80 -8.91
N GLU A 175 -15.57 2.47 -9.57
CA GLU A 175 -15.90 3.86 -9.27
C GLU A 175 -16.29 4.07 -7.81
N ASP A 176 -17.06 3.15 -7.23
CA ASP A 176 -17.52 3.17 -5.84
C ASP A 176 -16.63 2.38 -4.85
N VAL A 177 -15.49 1.84 -5.29
CA VAL A 177 -14.55 1.14 -4.41
C VAL A 177 -13.65 2.16 -3.70
N ASP A 178 -13.47 2.04 -2.38
CA ASP A 178 -12.74 3.03 -1.58
C ASP A 178 -11.22 2.87 -1.68
N LEU A 179 -10.72 1.63 -1.75
CA LEU A 179 -9.29 1.29 -1.91
C LEU A 179 -9.15 0.17 -2.95
N ILE A 180 -8.44 0.43 -4.03
CA ILE A 180 -8.22 -0.55 -5.10
C ILE A 180 -6.97 -1.37 -4.78
N GLN A 181 -7.13 -2.69 -4.67
CA GLN A 181 -5.99 -3.59 -4.49
C GLN A 181 -5.44 -4.05 -5.85
N VAL A 182 -4.13 -3.93 -6.03
CA VAL A 182 -3.36 -4.60 -7.08
C VAL A 182 -2.76 -5.86 -6.50
N GLY A 183 -3.20 -7.01 -6.98
CA GLY A 183 -2.72 -8.31 -6.52
C GLY A 183 -1.27 -8.58 -6.91
N ALA A 184 -0.63 -9.51 -6.19
CA ALA A 184 0.78 -9.85 -6.38
C ALA A 184 1.12 -10.29 -7.83
N ARG A 185 0.18 -10.93 -8.53
CA ARG A 185 0.36 -11.35 -9.94
C ARG A 185 0.28 -10.19 -10.93
N ASN A 186 -0.30 -9.05 -10.51
CA ASN A 186 -0.45 -7.83 -11.31
C ASN A 186 0.52 -6.71 -10.90
N MET A 187 1.46 -6.98 -9.97
CA MET A 187 2.43 -5.95 -9.54
C MET A 187 3.22 -5.35 -10.70
N GLN A 188 3.52 -6.13 -11.71
CA GLN A 188 4.27 -5.70 -12.92
C GLN A 188 3.37 -5.59 -14.17
N ASN A 189 2.06 -5.52 -14.00
CA ASN A 189 1.15 -5.17 -15.10
C ASN A 189 1.18 -3.64 -15.31
N PHE A 190 2.22 -3.17 -16.00
CA PHE A 190 2.52 -1.75 -16.14
C PHE A 190 1.41 -0.98 -16.87
N ASP A 191 0.64 -1.62 -17.74
CA ASP A 191 -0.51 -0.98 -18.38
C ASP A 191 -1.62 -0.70 -17.36
N LEU A 192 -1.91 -1.66 -16.48
CA LEU A 192 -2.84 -1.45 -15.37
C LEU A 192 -2.33 -0.37 -14.42
N LEU A 193 -1.04 -0.42 -14.02
CA LEU A 193 -0.46 0.56 -13.09
C LEU A 193 -0.51 1.98 -13.67
N ARG A 194 -0.28 2.14 -14.97
CA ARG A 194 -0.35 3.44 -15.65
C ARG A 194 -1.77 4.02 -15.61
N GLU A 195 -2.80 3.20 -15.85
CA GLU A 195 -4.18 3.65 -15.75
C GLU A 195 -4.59 3.99 -14.31
N LEU A 196 -4.17 3.18 -13.32
CA LEU A 196 -4.39 3.47 -11.90
C LEU A 196 -3.67 4.77 -11.46
N GLY A 197 -2.54 5.09 -12.08
CA GLY A 197 -1.82 6.35 -11.86
C GLY A 197 -2.61 7.61 -12.28
N ARG A 198 -3.58 7.47 -13.19
CA ARG A 198 -4.44 8.58 -13.63
C ARG A 198 -5.65 8.80 -12.72
N LEU A 199 -5.94 7.83 -11.85
CA LEU A 199 -7.05 7.92 -10.91
C LEU A 199 -6.67 8.79 -9.70
N ARG A 200 -7.71 9.22 -8.95
CA ARG A 200 -7.55 9.90 -7.65
C ARG A 200 -7.93 9.00 -6.46
N LYS A 201 -7.84 7.68 -6.65
CA LYS A 201 -8.19 6.68 -5.64
C LYS A 201 -6.96 6.07 -5.00
N PRO A 202 -7.00 5.79 -3.68
CA PRO A 202 -5.93 5.05 -3.02
C PRO A 202 -5.72 3.65 -3.63
N ILE A 203 -4.45 3.25 -3.72
CA ILE A 203 -4.04 1.96 -4.30
C ILE A 203 -3.26 1.16 -3.26
N LEU A 204 -3.68 -0.07 -3.01
CA LEU A 204 -2.93 -1.06 -2.24
C LEU A 204 -2.14 -1.95 -3.20
N LEU A 205 -0.83 -1.77 -3.27
CA LEU A 205 0.07 -2.51 -4.16
C LEU A 205 0.73 -3.67 -3.42
N LYS A 206 0.36 -4.90 -3.75
CA LYS A 206 0.94 -6.12 -3.17
C LYS A 206 2.23 -6.51 -3.87
N ARG A 207 3.27 -6.83 -3.08
CA ARG A 207 4.55 -7.35 -3.58
C ARG A 207 4.35 -8.63 -4.38
N GLY A 208 4.99 -8.73 -5.53
CA GLY A 208 4.98 -9.90 -6.38
C GLY A 208 5.67 -11.10 -5.72
N LEU A 209 5.28 -12.31 -6.14
CA LEU A 209 5.69 -13.57 -5.53
C LEU A 209 7.20 -13.84 -5.57
N ALA A 210 7.94 -13.24 -6.52
CA ALA A 210 9.39 -13.37 -6.67
C ALA A 210 10.05 -12.00 -6.90
N SER A 211 9.40 -10.92 -6.41
CA SER A 211 9.85 -9.55 -6.68
C SER A 211 10.74 -9.01 -5.57
N THR A 212 11.79 -8.32 -5.96
CA THR A 212 12.65 -7.54 -5.07
C THR A 212 11.91 -6.29 -4.55
N LEU A 213 12.41 -5.68 -3.48
CA LEU A 213 11.89 -4.40 -2.99
C LEU A 213 12.05 -3.28 -4.01
N LYS A 214 13.15 -3.32 -4.79
CA LYS A 214 13.37 -2.35 -5.88
C LYS A 214 12.28 -2.47 -6.96
N GLU A 215 11.89 -3.67 -7.37
CA GLU A 215 10.81 -3.87 -8.34
C GLU A 215 9.45 -3.42 -7.79
N LEU A 216 9.17 -3.65 -6.49
CA LEU A 216 7.98 -3.13 -5.84
C LEU A 216 7.94 -1.59 -5.86
N LEU A 217 9.05 -0.93 -5.53
CA LEU A 217 9.17 0.52 -5.57
C LEU A 217 9.07 1.07 -7.00
N MET A 218 9.63 0.38 -8.00
CA MET A 218 9.46 0.75 -9.41
C MET A 218 8.01 0.61 -9.87
N SER A 219 7.27 -0.37 -9.37
CA SER A 219 5.84 -0.50 -9.65
C SER A 219 5.02 0.61 -9.00
N ALA A 220 5.34 1.01 -7.76
CA ALA A 220 4.76 2.18 -7.11
C ALA A 220 5.06 3.47 -7.89
N GLU A 221 6.30 3.61 -8.39
CA GLU A 221 6.71 4.74 -9.23
C GLU A 221 5.87 4.89 -10.50
N TYR A 222 5.46 3.79 -11.16
CA TYR A 222 4.55 3.82 -12.31
C TYR A 222 3.20 4.45 -11.98
N ILE A 223 2.65 4.16 -10.82
CA ILE A 223 1.39 4.75 -10.36
C ILE A 223 1.60 6.23 -10.04
N MET A 224 2.63 6.55 -9.26
CA MET A 224 2.89 7.91 -8.78
C MET A 224 3.29 8.86 -9.91
N ALA A 225 4.07 8.40 -10.88
CA ALA A 225 4.43 9.18 -12.08
C ALA A 225 3.19 9.55 -12.94
N GLY A 226 2.10 8.80 -12.82
CA GLY A 226 0.80 9.13 -13.42
C GLY A 226 0.03 10.25 -12.69
N GLY A 227 0.50 10.67 -11.50
CA GLY A 227 -0.09 11.71 -10.66
C GLY A 227 -0.92 11.19 -9.49
N ASN A 228 -0.98 9.87 -9.27
CA ASN A 228 -1.63 9.28 -8.10
C ASN A 228 -0.60 8.96 -7.02
N GLU A 229 -0.48 9.81 -6.03
CA GLU A 229 0.46 9.65 -4.92
C GLU A 229 -0.08 8.73 -3.80
N GLN A 230 -1.37 8.40 -3.79
CA GLN A 230 -2.02 7.64 -2.73
C GLN A 230 -1.74 6.13 -2.86
N VAL A 231 -0.51 5.73 -2.64
CA VAL A 231 -0.07 4.32 -2.75
C VAL A 231 0.31 3.76 -1.38
N ILE A 232 -0.19 2.57 -1.08
CA ILE A 232 0.13 1.77 0.11
C ILE A 232 0.83 0.51 -0.37
N LEU A 233 1.99 0.21 0.18
CA LEU A 233 2.74 -1.02 -0.12
C LEU A 233 2.27 -2.16 0.79
N CYS A 234 2.25 -3.39 0.25
CA CYS A 234 1.87 -4.56 1.03
C CYS A 234 2.89 -5.68 0.86
N GLU A 235 3.63 -5.98 1.93
CA GLU A 235 4.41 -7.21 2.04
C GLU A 235 3.47 -8.40 2.26
N ARG A 236 3.66 -9.50 1.49
CA ARG A 236 2.79 -10.69 1.53
C ARG A 236 3.54 -12.02 1.36
N GLY A 237 4.84 -11.99 1.56
CA GLY A 237 5.72 -13.11 1.36
C GLY A 237 6.20 -13.29 -0.08
N ILE A 238 7.33 -13.92 -0.22
CA ILE A 238 7.97 -14.29 -1.48
C ILE A 238 8.18 -15.80 -1.54
N ARG A 239 8.23 -16.35 -2.75
CA ARG A 239 8.62 -17.73 -2.97
C ARG A 239 10.09 -17.91 -2.66
N THR A 240 10.39 -18.94 -1.89
CA THR A 240 11.75 -19.39 -1.59
C THR A 240 11.86 -20.89 -1.87
N TYR A 241 12.97 -21.47 -1.56
CA TYR A 241 13.17 -22.93 -1.65
C TYR A 241 12.45 -23.70 -0.52
N ASP A 242 12.09 -23.01 0.58
CA ASP A 242 11.35 -23.63 1.68
C ASP A 242 9.86 -23.69 1.35
N ASP A 243 9.22 -24.83 1.61
CA ASP A 243 7.85 -25.15 1.24
C ASP A 243 6.91 -25.45 2.41
N TYR A 244 7.39 -25.30 3.67
CA TYR A 244 6.54 -25.48 4.86
C TYR A 244 5.46 -24.41 5.00
N THR A 245 5.65 -23.26 4.38
CA THR A 245 4.64 -22.21 4.24
C THR A 245 4.43 -21.89 2.77
N ARG A 246 3.27 -21.34 2.43
CA ARG A 246 2.94 -20.97 1.05
C ARG A 246 3.98 -20.00 0.44
N ASN A 247 4.46 -19.06 1.25
CA ASN A 247 5.54 -18.14 0.94
C ASN A 247 6.29 -17.80 2.24
N THR A 248 7.54 -17.40 2.12
CA THR A 248 8.32 -16.86 3.24
C THR A 248 7.93 -15.40 3.46
N LEU A 249 7.37 -15.08 4.63
CA LEU A 249 7.08 -13.69 5.01
C LEU A 249 8.38 -12.94 5.30
N ASP A 250 8.65 -11.91 4.51
CA ASP A 250 9.86 -11.08 4.63
C ASP A 250 9.57 -9.86 5.52
N LEU A 251 9.63 -10.05 6.84
CA LEU A 251 9.41 -8.93 7.78
C LEU A 251 10.54 -7.90 7.76
N ALA A 252 11.75 -8.27 7.34
CA ALA A 252 12.85 -7.32 7.17
C ALA A 252 12.55 -6.29 6.05
N ALA A 253 11.67 -6.65 5.11
CA ALA A 253 11.21 -5.72 4.09
C ALA A 253 10.50 -4.48 4.67
N VAL A 254 9.83 -4.59 5.82
CA VAL A 254 9.10 -3.48 6.42
C VAL A 254 10.03 -2.33 6.82
N PRO A 255 11.02 -2.50 7.72
CA PRO A 255 11.94 -1.42 8.06
C PRO A 255 12.77 -0.96 6.87
N MET A 256 13.20 -1.86 5.96
CA MET A 256 13.92 -1.48 4.75
C MET A 256 13.08 -0.58 3.83
N LEU A 257 11.80 -0.88 3.63
CA LEU A 257 10.91 0.00 2.86
C LEU A 257 10.73 1.35 3.56
N LYS A 258 10.61 1.37 4.89
CA LYS A 258 10.53 2.63 5.66
C LYS A 258 11.76 3.52 5.50
N GLU A 259 12.94 2.95 5.26
CA GLU A 259 14.16 3.73 4.94
C GLU A 259 14.17 4.24 3.49
N LEU A 260 13.64 3.45 2.54
CA LEU A 260 13.70 3.74 1.12
C LEU A 260 12.58 4.64 0.62
N THR A 261 11.39 4.54 1.23
CA THR A 261 10.19 5.25 0.78
C THR A 261 9.44 5.90 1.94
N HIS A 262 8.68 6.92 1.63
CA HIS A 262 7.75 7.59 2.53
C HIS A 262 6.35 6.95 2.56
N LEU A 263 6.10 5.97 1.66
CA LEU A 263 4.81 5.32 1.52
C LEU A 263 4.47 4.42 2.71
N PRO A 264 3.19 4.32 3.10
CA PRO A 264 2.77 3.37 4.12
C PRO A 264 3.04 1.92 3.70
N VAL A 265 3.42 1.08 4.67
CA VAL A 265 3.70 -0.35 4.46
C VAL A 265 2.82 -1.19 5.36
N ILE A 266 1.94 -2.00 4.78
CA ILE A 266 1.13 -2.99 5.51
C ILE A 266 1.61 -4.41 5.21
N VAL A 267 1.16 -5.38 6.02
CA VAL A 267 1.59 -6.78 5.90
C VAL A 267 0.37 -7.71 5.79
N ASP A 268 0.48 -8.69 4.91
CA ASP A 268 -0.49 -9.76 4.69
C ASP A 268 0.06 -11.12 5.16
N PRO A 269 -0.11 -11.48 6.43
CA PRO A 269 0.36 -12.75 6.95
C PRO A 269 -0.48 -13.95 6.48
N SER A 270 -1.75 -13.72 6.08
CA SER A 270 -2.64 -14.77 5.58
C SER A 270 -2.10 -15.37 4.28
N HIS A 271 -1.84 -14.53 3.27
CA HIS A 271 -1.30 -14.99 1.99
C HIS A 271 0.19 -15.34 2.06
N ALA A 272 0.93 -14.82 3.03
CA ALA A 272 2.30 -15.20 3.24
C ALA A 272 2.40 -16.66 3.71
N THR A 273 1.79 -16.99 4.83
CA THR A 273 1.92 -18.31 5.43
C THR A 273 1.04 -19.37 4.77
N GLY A 274 -0.17 -19.00 4.33
CA GLY A 274 -1.16 -19.96 3.81
C GLY A 274 -1.76 -20.88 4.88
N ILE A 275 -1.52 -20.61 6.17
CA ILE A 275 -1.87 -21.47 7.29
C ILE A 275 -2.47 -20.64 8.43
N ALA A 276 -3.75 -20.83 8.76
CA ALA A 276 -4.49 -20.02 9.74
C ALA A 276 -3.78 -19.90 11.11
N ARG A 277 -3.22 -21.00 11.65
CA ARG A 277 -2.53 -20.99 12.97
C ARG A 277 -1.27 -20.10 13.00
N LEU A 278 -0.67 -19.81 11.84
CA LEU A 278 0.51 -18.97 11.72
C LEU A 278 0.18 -17.49 11.51
N VAL A 279 -1.07 -17.15 11.14
CA VAL A 279 -1.47 -15.77 10.88
C VAL A 279 -1.29 -14.90 12.13
N ARG A 280 -1.74 -15.38 13.30
CA ARG A 280 -1.62 -14.62 14.56
C ARG A 280 -0.16 -14.29 14.93
N PRO A 281 0.77 -15.24 15.08
CA PRO A 281 2.16 -14.91 15.43
C PRO A 281 2.82 -13.98 14.40
N MET A 282 2.56 -14.17 13.11
CA MET A 282 3.14 -13.32 12.07
C MET A 282 2.53 -11.92 12.06
N ALA A 283 1.23 -11.77 12.36
CA ALA A 283 0.59 -10.47 12.52
C ALA A 283 1.19 -9.66 13.70
N LEU A 284 1.46 -10.33 14.82
CA LEU A 284 2.09 -9.69 15.98
C LEU A 284 3.51 -9.24 15.66
N ALA A 285 4.29 -10.08 14.99
CA ALA A 285 5.64 -9.75 14.55
C ALA A 285 5.64 -8.59 13.53
N ALA A 286 4.68 -8.57 12.60
CA ALA A 286 4.51 -7.48 11.64
C ALA A 286 4.16 -6.15 12.33
N ALA A 287 3.29 -6.17 13.33
CA ALA A 287 2.98 -4.98 14.12
C ALA A 287 4.19 -4.47 14.92
N ALA A 288 5.00 -5.40 15.46
CA ALA A 288 6.20 -5.09 16.22
C ALA A 288 7.34 -4.51 15.37
N CYS A 289 7.48 -4.95 14.11
CA CYS A 289 8.54 -4.45 13.21
C CYS A 289 8.20 -3.09 12.55
N GLY A 290 7.10 -2.44 12.92
CA GLY A 290 6.78 -1.07 12.50
C GLY A 290 5.92 -0.97 11.24
N SER A 291 5.14 -2.02 10.87
CA SER A 291 4.16 -1.90 9.79
C SER A 291 3.07 -0.86 10.12
N ASP A 292 2.50 -0.25 9.08
CA ASP A 292 1.39 0.70 9.21
C ASP A 292 0.01 0.02 9.21
N GLY A 293 -0.03 -1.30 9.15
CA GLY A 293 -1.26 -2.04 9.20
C GLY A 293 -1.12 -3.50 8.80
N LEU A 294 -2.25 -4.18 8.85
CA LEU A 294 -2.38 -5.59 8.50
C LEU A 294 -3.59 -5.80 7.58
N ILE A 295 -3.47 -6.77 6.66
CA ILE A 295 -4.62 -7.27 5.90
C ILE A 295 -4.79 -8.76 6.18
N ILE A 296 -5.94 -9.14 6.74
CA ILE A 296 -6.20 -10.48 7.32
C ILE A 296 -7.41 -11.12 6.65
N GLU A 297 -7.30 -12.39 6.30
CA GLU A 297 -8.43 -13.17 5.82
C GLU A 297 -9.25 -13.74 6.96
N VAL A 298 -10.56 -13.43 6.94
CA VAL A 298 -11.55 -13.87 7.93
C VAL A 298 -12.75 -14.44 7.20
N HIS A 299 -13.18 -15.62 7.59
CA HIS A 299 -14.35 -16.30 7.01
C HIS A 299 -15.22 -16.89 8.12
N ASN A 300 -16.53 -16.80 8.00
CA ASN A 300 -17.48 -17.37 8.97
C ASN A 300 -17.47 -18.91 8.99
N ASP A 301 -17.16 -19.53 7.85
CA ASP A 301 -17.01 -21.00 7.72
C ASP A 301 -15.82 -21.35 6.81
N PRO A 302 -14.57 -21.30 7.33
CA PRO A 302 -13.37 -21.56 6.54
C PRO A 302 -13.31 -22.96 5.90
N MET A 303 -14.00 -23.94 6.46
CA MET A 303 -13.99 -25.32 5.96
C MET A 303 -14.74 -25.47 4.63
N HIS A 304 -15.75 -24.62 4.39
CA HIS A 304 -16.55 -24.63 3.16
C HIS A 304 -16.28 -23.42 2.27
N ALA A 305 -15.23 -22.61 2.58
CA ALA A 305 -14.86 -21.47 1.78
C ALA A 305 -14.51 -21.89 0.35
N LEU A 306 -15.02 -21.14 -0.64
CA LEU A 306 -14.74 -21.36 -2.06
C LEU A 306 -13.29 -20.99 -2.44
N CYS A 307 -12.61 -20.23 -1.55
CA CYS A 307 -11.25 -19.74 -1.79
C CYS A 307 -10.47 -19.60 -0.48
N ASP A 308 -9.24 -20.13 -0.45
CA ASP A 308 -8.21 -19.94 0.58
C ASP A 308 -8.68 -20.15 2.05
N GLY A 309 -9.59 -21.11 2.27
CA GLY A 309 -10.12 -21.44 3.61
C GLY A 309 -9.04 -21.87 4.62
N ALA A 310 -7.99 -22.56 4.16
CA ALA A 310 -6.91 -23.06 5.02
C ALA A 310 -6.13 -21.94 5.76
N GLN A 311 -6.13 -20.74 5.24
CA GLN A 311 -5.45 -19.58 5.85
C GLN A 311 -6.41 -18.58 6.50
N SER A 312 -7.72 -18.75 6.31
CA SER A 312 -8.74 -17.84 6.84
C SER A 312 -8.96 -18.09 8.34
N LEU A 313 -9.00 -17.01 9.10
CA LEU A 313 -9.39 -17.06 10.52
C LEU A 313 -10.91 -17.11 10.66
N ARG A 314 -11.40 -17.74 11.74
CA ARG A 314 -12.77 -17.52 12.18
C ARG A 314 -12.90 -16.14 12.85
N PRO A 315 -14.11 -15.55 12.91
CA PRO A 315 -14.34 -14.26 13.56
C PRO A 315 -13.78 -14.16 14.99
N GLU A 316 -13.92 -15.19 15.79
CA GLU A 316 -13.44 -15.24 17.19
C GLU A 316 -11.89 -15.22 17.25
N GLN A 317 -11.25 -15.92 16.30
CA GLN A 317 -9.79 -15.92 16.18
C GLN A 317 -9.26 -14.56 15.74
N TYR A 318 -10.00 -13.88 14.86
CA TYR A 318 -9.66 -12.51 14.46
C TYR A 318 -9.82 -11.52 15.61
N ASP A 319 -10.87 -11.62 16.42
CA ASP A 319 -11.08 -10.78 17.59
C ASP A 319 -9.90 -10.91 18.59
N ASP A 320 -9.49 -12.15 18.88
CA ASP A 320 -8.32 -12.40 19.75
C ASP A 320 -7.03 -11.84 19.15
N LEU A 321 -6.82 -11.99 17.83
CA LEU A 321 -5.69 -11.40 17.11
C LEU A 321 -5.72 -9.86 17.21
N ALA A 322 -6.86 -9.23 16.96
CA ALA A 322 -6.98 -7.77 16.96
C ALA A 322 -6.69 -7.17 18.34
N ARG A 323 -7.15 -7.83 19.42
CA ARG A 323 -6.79 -7.44 20.80
C ARG A 323 -5.29 -7.58 21.07
N ALA A 324 -4.66 -8.66 20.60
CA ALA A 324 -3.24 -8.90 20.80
C ALA A 324 -2.38 -7.91 20.01
N VAL A 325 -2.77 -7.56 18.78
CA VAL A 325 -2.07 -6.57 17.95
C VAL A 325 -2.09 -5.19 18.63
N ARG A 326 -3.22 -4.76 19.18
CA ARG A 326 -3.31 -3.48 19.92
C ARG A 326 -2.30 -3.41 21.06
N ARG A 327 -2.19 -4.47 21.89
CA ARG A 327 -1.21 -4.54 22.99
C ARG A 327 0.23 -4.49 22.50
N VAL A 328 0.56 -5.16 21.39
CA VAL A 328 1.91 -5.06 20.80
C VAL A 328 2.19 -3.64 20.33
N ARG A 329 1.23 -3.01 19.66
CA ARG A 329 1.37 -1.62 19.21
C ARG A 329 1.61 -0.64 20.37
N GLU A 330 0.87 -0.79 21.45
CA GLU A 330 1.07 0.00 22.68
C GLU A 330 2.47 -0.22 23.28
N ALA A 331 2.97 -1.44 23.26
CA ALA A 331 4.29 -1.76 23.81
C ALA A 331 5.46 -1.22 22.96
N VAL A 332 5.31 -1.12 21.63
CA VAL A 332 6.38 -0.63 20.74
C VAL A 332 6.28 0.87 20.43
N ALA A 333 5.19 1.53 20.79
CA ALA A 333 5.02 2.99 20.65
C ALA A 333 5.74 3.80 21.74
N GLN A 334 6.39 3.12 22.70
CA GLN A 334 7.23 3.70 23.75
C GLN A 334 8.66 3.84 23.22
#